data_f7938e9eb87dbdbd560e5168c074b94c
#
_entry.id   f7938e9eb87dbdbd560e5168c074b94c
#
_cell.length_a   1.000
_cell.length_b   1.000
_cell.length_c   1.000
_cell.angle_alpha   90.00
_cell.angle_beta   90.00
_cell.angle_gamma   90.00
#
_symmetry.space_group_name_H-M   'P 1'
#
loop_
_entity.id
_entity.type
_entity.pdbx_description
1 polymer ?
#
loop_
_entity_poly.entity_id
_entity_poly.type
_entity_poly.pdbx_seq_one_letter_code
_entity_poly.pdbx_strand_id
1 'polypeptide(L)'
;MRASEVLQKCLSDALNTMHALRRRALLCAVEATIRGRRLTLMDLARSWPGAERVRVPFKARDRLLGNRHLHAERMLLYTAMTRWLVRSPQPIIVIDWSDLKRDRSWHGLRAAIPVGGRTLPILDMVFP
;
A
#
# COMPACT_ATOMS: atom_id res chain seq x y z
N MET A 1 -2.64 -10.18 -17.50
CA MET A 1 -3.20 -10.16 -16.12
C MET A 1 -2.87 -8.81 -15.50
N ARG A 2 -3.87 -8.09 -14.99
CA ARG A 2 -3.65 -6.78 -14.35
C ARG A 2 -3.14 -6.97 -12.92
N ALA A 3 -2.33 -6.02 -12.42
CA ALA A 3 -1.83 -6.10 -11.04
C ALA A 3 -2.96 -6.14 -9.99
N SER A 4 -4.07 -5.45 -10.25
CA SER A 4 -5.27 -5.49 -9.41
C SER A 4 -5.90 -6.89 -9.34
N GLU A 5 -5.87 -7.66 -10.43
CA GLU A 5 -6.40 -9.04 -10.45
C GLU A 5 -5.51 -9.98 -9.62
N VAL A 6 -4.19 -9.81 -9.70
CA VAL A 6 -3.25 -10.57 -8.85
C VAL A 6 -3.49 -10.27 -7.39
N LEU A 7 -3.57 -8.99 -7.03
CA LEU A 7 -3.82 -8.57 -5.65
C LEU A 7 -5.17 -9.07 -5.13
N GLN A 8 -6.22 -9.03 -5.95
CA GLN A 8 -7.53 -9.56 -5.57
C GLN A 8 -7.47 -11.04 -5.24
N LYS A 9 -6.70 -11.83 -5.98
CA LYS A 9 -6.50 -13.25 -5.68
C LYS A 9 -5.68 -13.48 -4.42
N CYS A 10 -4.55 -12.77 -4.29
CA CYS A 10 -3.61 -12.98 -3.18
C CYS A 10 -4.13 -12.45 -1.85
N LEU A 11 -4.95 -11.39 -1.88
CA LEU A 11 -5.45 -10.68 -0.70
C LEU A 11 -6.98 -10.80 -0.56
N SER A 12 -7.61 -11.81 -1.19
CA SER A 12 -9.07 -11.97 -1.23
C SER A 12 -9.71 -11.88 0.14
N ASP A 13 -9.16 -12.57 1.13
CA ASP A 13 -9.72 -12.63 2.49
C ASP A 13 -9.75 -11.24 3.15
N ALA A 14 -8.67 -10.47 3.03
CA ALA A 14 -8.62 -9.11 3.57
C ALA A 14 -9.47 -8.13 2.74
N LEU A 15 -9.40 -8.21 1.41
CA LEU A 15 -10.12 -7.29 0.52
C LEU A 15 -11.64 -7.50 0.57
N ASN A 16 -12.12 -8.71 0.82
CA ASN A 16 -13.55 -9.02 0.91
C ASN A 16 -14.19 -8.47 2.19
N THR A 17 -13.42 -8.24 3.25
CA THR A 17 -13.93 -7.59 4.47
C THR A 17 -14.08 -6.07 4.32
N MET A 18 -13.45 -5.47 3.30
CA MET A 18 -13.48 -4.03 3.07
C MET A 18 -14.76 -3.60 2.36
N HIS A 19 -15.24 -2.40 2.69
CA HIS A 19 -16.34 -1.77 1.95
C HIS A 19 -16.00 -1.63 0.46
N ALA A 20 -16.93 -1.98 -0.43
CA ALA A 20 -16.71 -2.09 -1.88
C ALA A 20 -16.10 -0.83 -2.53
N LEU A 21 -16.59 0.36 -2.16
CA LEU A 21 -16.05 1.62 -2.72
C LEU A 21 -14.62 1.89 -2.26
N ARG A 22 -14.28 1.59 -1.00
CA ARG A 22 -12.92 1.75 -0.46
C ARG A 22 -11.96 0.76 -1.11
N ARG A 23 -12.37 -0.50 -1.23
CA ARG A 23 -11.62 -1.54 -1.96
C ARG A 23 -11.33 -1.12 -3.40
N ARG A 24 -12.36 -0.64 -4.13
CA ARG A 24 -12.19 -0.15 -5.51
C ARG A 24 -11.21 1.01 -5.58
N ALA A 25 -11.33 2.00 -4.69
CA ALA A 25 -10.41 3.15 -4.64
C ALA A 25 -8.97 2.73 -4.35
N LEU A 26 -8.76 1.79 -3.43
CA LEU A 26 -7.44 1.22 -3.11
C LEU A 26 -6.82 0.54 -4.34
N LEU A 27 -7.56 -0.34 -5.01
CA LEU A 27 -7.07 -1.05 -6.20
C LEU A 27 -6.78 -0.09 -7.36
N CYS A 28 -7.60 0.94 -7.57
CA CYS A 28 -7.30 2.00 -8.54
C CYS A 28 -6.03 2.78 -8.16
N ALA A 29 -5.81 3.05 -6.88
CA ALA A 29 -4.57 3.71 -6.42
C ALA A 29 -3.33 2.85 -6.68
N VAL A 30 -3.41 1.54 -6.46
CA VAL A 30 -2.33 0.59 -6.77
C VAL A 30 -2.03 0.58 -8.27
N GLU A 31 -3.04 0.46 -9.13
CA GLU A 31 -2.84 0.51 -10.58
C GLU A 31 -2.21 1.83 -11.04
N ALA A 32 -2.67 2.95 -10.49
CA ALA A 32 -2.11 4.26 -10.80
C ALA A 32 -0.65 4.38 -10.35
N THR A 33 -0.29 3.80 -9.20
CA THR A 33 1.09 3.74 -8.71
C THR A 33 2.00 2.97 -9.68
N ILE A 34 1.54 1.81 -10.13
CA ILE A 34 2.29 0.98 -11.07
C ILE A 34 2.50 1.68 -12.41
N ARG A 35 1.47 2.36 -12.94
CA ARG A 35 1.54 3.10 -14.20
C ARG A 35 2.40 4.34 -14.10
N GLY A 36 2.19 5.14 -13.04
CA GLY A 36 2.87 6.42 -12.84
C GLY A 36 4.32 6.30 -12.40
N ARG A 37 4.73 5.16 -11.85
CA ARG A 37 6.08 4.90 -11.30
C ARG A 37 6.55 5.90 -10.25
N ARG A 38 5.66 6.76 -9.75
CA ARG A 38 5.93 7.79 -8.73
C ARG A 38 4.80 7.82 -7.72
N LEU A 39 5.14 8.08 -6.45
CA LEU A 39 4.20 8.09 -5.33
C LEU A 39 3.69 9.50 -4.96
N THR A 40 3.83 10.49 -5.84
CA THR A 40 3.25 11.79 -5.57
C THR A 40 1.74 11.78 -5.84
N LEU A 41 0.97 12.56 -5.08
CA LEU A 41 -0.48 12.68 -5.28
C LEU A 41 -0.84 13.12 -6.71
N MET A 42 -0.04 13.98 -7.29
CA MET A 42 -0.27 14.49 -8.65
C MET A 42 0.00 13.42 -9.71
N ASP A 43 1.12 12.70 -9.63
CA ASP A 43 1.46 11.66 -10.61
C ASP A 43 0.48 10.51 -10.53
N LEU A 44 0.12 10.15 -9.35
CA LEU A 44 -0.92 9.20 -9.14
C LEU A 44 -2.27 9.70 -9.73
N ALA A 45 -2.67 10.98 -9.64
CA ALA A 45 -3.88 11.53 -10.24
C ALA A 45 -3.84 11.51 -11.78
N ARG A 46 -2.70 11.76 -12.38
CA ARG A 46 -2.51 11.69 -13.83
C ARG A 46 -2.59 10.27 -14.37
N SER A 47 -2.17 9.29 -13.56
CA SER A 47 -2.13 7.87 -13.95
C SER A 47 -3.39 7.08 -13.56
N TRP A 48 -4.43 7.78 -13.06
CA TRP A 48 -5.65 7.11 -12.59
C TRP A 48 -6.44 6.50 -13.74
N PRO A 49 -6.84 5.22 -13.64
CA PRO A 49 -7.61 4.57 -14.68
C PRO A 49 -8.93 5.27 -15.00
N GLY A 50 -9.18 5.57 -16.28
CA GLY A 50 -10.44 6.15 -16.76
C GLY A 50 -10.67 7.61 -16.39
N ALA A 51 -9.66 8.35 -15.92
CA ALA A 51 -9.82 9.75 -15.58
C ALA A 51 -9.47 10.67 -16.74
N GLU A 52 -10.45 11.42 -17.23
CA GLU A 52 -10.24 12.48 -18.25
C GLU A 52 -9.64 13.75 -17.62
N ARG A 53 -9.90 14.01 -16.34
CA ARG A 53 -9.45 15.21 -15.62
C ARG A 53 -8.78 14.85 -14.31
N VAL A 54 -7.66 15.50 -14.01
CA VAL A 54 -6.82 15.24 -12.81
C VAL A 54 -7.51 15.58 -11.48
N ARG A 55 -8.41 16.57 -11.45
CA ARG A 55 -9.02 17.09 -10.22
C ARG A 55 -9.83 16.02 -9.45
N VAL A 56 -10.61 15.21 -10.15
CA VAL A 56 -11.47 14.18 -9.53
C VAL A 56 -10.62 13.05 -8.92
N PRO A 57 -9.66 12.45 -9.63
CA PRO A 57 -8.75 11.49 -9.05
C PRO A 57 -7.91 12.04 -7.91
N PHE A 58 -7.46 13.29 -7.98
CA PHE A 58 -6.71 13.93 -6.92
C PHE A 58 -7.50 13.95 -5.60
N LYS A 59 -8.75 14.42 -5.64
CA LYS A 59 -9.63 14.41 -4.45
C LYS A 59 -9.96 13.00 -3.96
N ALA A 60 -10.13 12.05 -4.86
CA ALA A 60 -10.41 10.65 -4.49
C ALA A 60 -9.27 10.03 -3.67
N ARG A 61 -8.04 10.40 -3.98
CA ARG A 61 -6.87 9.91 -3.27
C ARG A 61 -6.62 10.59 -1.96
N ASP A 62 -6.74 11.87 -1.94
CA ASP A 62 -6.66 12.64 -0.69
C ASP A 62 -7.63 12.05 0.33
N ARG A 63 -8.87 11.79 -0.09
CA ARG A 63 -9.86 11.09 0.73
C ARG A 63 -9.47 9.65 1.10
N LEU A 64 -8.81 8.91 0.18
CA LEU A 64 -8.37 7.55 0.46
C LEU A 64 -7.26 7.53 1.51
N LEU A 65 -6.26 8.41 1.37
CA LEU A 65 -5.15 8.51 2.31
C LEU A 65 -5.60 8.98 3.70
N GLY A 66 -6.57 9.90 3.78
CA GLY A 66 -7.16 10.36 5.04
C GLY A 66 -8.25 9.43 5.60
N ASN A 67 -8.52 8.27 4.99
CA ASN A 67 -9.62 7.42 5.39
C ASN A 67 -9.28 6.59 6.63
N ARG A 68 -9.90 6.94 7.77
CA ARG A 68 -9.68 6.25 9.06
C ARG A 68 -9.96 4.74 9.03
N HIS A 69 -10.93 4.31 8.22
CA HIS A 69 -11.25 2.88 8.10
C HIS A 69 -10.15 2.13 7.34
N LEU A 70 -9.56 2.74 6.30
CA LEU A 70 -8.41 2.15 5.61
C LEU A 70 -7.21 2.04 6.56
N HIS A 71 -6.98 3.04 7.40
CA HIS A 71 -5.94 2.98 8.42
C HIS A 71 -6.18 1.84 9.44
N ALA A 72 -7.42 1.62 9.85
CA ALA A 72 -7.78 0.51 10.74
C ALA A 72 -7.61 -0.87 10.05
N GLU A 73 -7.93 -0.96 8.76
CA GLU A 73 -7.81 -2.18 7.95
C GLU A 73 -6.35 -2.49 7.53
N ARG A 74 -5.42 -1.56 7.74
CA ARG A 74 -4.01 -1.70 7.33
C ARG A 74 -3.38 -3.01 7.81
N MET A 75 -3.59 -3.36 9.07
CA MET A 75 -3.01 -4.58 9.64
C MET A 75 -3.56 -5.87 9.01
N LEU A 76 -4.82 -5.88 8.59
CA LEU A 76 -5.40 -7.00 7.85
C LEU A 76 -4.71 -7.20 6.50
N LEU A 77 -4.44 -6.09 5.79
CA LEU A 77 -3.72 -6.13 4.52
C LEU A 77 -2.29 -6.63 4.69
N TYR A 78 -1.54 -6.10 5.67
CA TYR A 78 -0.18 -6.56 5.96
C TYR A 78 -0.15 -8.04 6.36
N THR A 79 -1.09 -8.49 7.18
CA THR A 79 -1.18 -9.90 7.58
C THR A 79 -1.43 -10.80 6.37
N ALA A 80 -2.35 -10.43 5.49
CA ALA A 80 -2.64 -11.18 4.27
C ALA A 80 -1.42 -11.22 3.32
N MET A 81 -0.75 -10.08 3.12
CA MET A 81 0.48 -9.98 2.33
C MET A 81 1.59 -10.86 2.91
N THR A 82 1.81 -10.78 4.21
CA THR A 82 2.85 -11.57 4.90
C THR A 82 2.59 -13.06 4.75
N ARG A 83 1.37 -13.53 4.98
CA ARG A 83 1.00 -14.94 4.79
C ARG A 83 1.25 -15.43 3.37
N TRP A 84 1.06 -14.58 2.39
CA TRP A 84 1.28 -14.93 0.99
C TRP A 84 2.76 -14.90 0.59
N LEU A 85 3.53 -13.95 1.12
CA LEU A 85 4.94 -13.73 0.78
C LEU A 85 5.89 -14.63 1.57
N VAL A 86 5.63 -14.85 2.86
CA VAL A 86 6.50 -15.61 3.76
C VAL A 86 6.18 -17.09 3.65
N ARG A 87 7.05 -17.82 2.95
CA ARG A 87 6.92 -19.26 2.73
C ARG A 87 7.81 -20.10 3.65
N SER A 88 8.89 -19.51 4.18
CA SER A 88 9.81 -20.20 5.07
C SER A 88 9.27 -20.24 6.51
N PRO A 89 9.42 -21.35 7.23
CA PRO A 89 9.10 -21.43 8.66
C PRO A 89 10.07 -20.58 9.51
N GLN A 90 11.25 -20.26 8.97
CA GLN A 90 12.26 -19.41 9.61
C GLN A 90 12.69 -18.31 8.64
N PRO A 91 11.85 -17.27 8.45
CA PRO A 91 12.17 -16.18 7.55
C PRO A 91 13.24 -15.26 8.14
N ILE A 92 14.11 -14.73 7.28
CA ILE A 92 14.96 -13.61 7.65
C ILE A 92 14.12 -12.34 7.55
N ILE A 93 14.02 -11.57 8.63
CA ILE A 93 13.34 -10.29 8.67
C ILE A 93 14.38 -9.19 8.88
N VAL A 94 14.41 -8.24 7.95
CA VAL A 94 15.22 -7.03 8.04
C VAL A 94 14.35 -5.94 8.67
N ILE A 95 14.84 -5.34 9.74
CA ILE A 95 14.18 -4.21 10.42
C ILE A 95 14.98 -2.95 10.11
N ASP A 96 14.30 -1.93 9.60
CA ASP A 96 14.84 -0.60 9.37
C ASP A 96 14.08 0.42 10.19
N TRP A 97 14.83 1.33 10.84
CA TRP A 97 14.30 2.44 11.60
C TRP A 97 14.84 3.74 11.00
N SER A 98 13.95 4.62 10.58
CA SER A 98 14.33 5.86 9.87
C SER A 98 13.64 7.07 10.47
N ASP A 99 14.37 8.18 10.58
CA ASP A 99 13.79 9.46 10.89
C ASP A 99 13.07 10.01 9.64
N LEU A 100 11.77 10.30 9.75
CA LEU A 100 10.96 10.80 8.64
C LEU A 100 10.99 12.33 8.52
N LYS A 101 11.40 13.03 9.59
CA LYS A 101 11.59 14.48 9.61
C LYS A 101 12.95 14.85 10.17
N ARG A 102 13.46 16.01 9.75
CA ARG A 102 14.75 16.54 10.23
C ARG A 102 14.78 16.82 11.73
N ASP A 103 13.65 17.22 12.30
CA ASP A 103 13.47 17.48 13.73
C ASP A 103 13.30 16.21 14.56
N ARG A 104 13.35 15.04 13.94
CA ARG A 104 13.16 13.72 14.55
C ARG A 104 11.83 13.57 15.29
N SER A 105 10.82 14.35 14.93
CA SER A 105 9.49 14.28 15.53
C SER A 105 8.65 13.13 15.00
N TRP A 106 9.09 12.47 13.92
CA TRP A 106 8.39 11.33 13.32
C TRP A 106 9.38 10.27 12.87
N HIS A 107 9.06 9.03 13.19
CA HIS A 107 9.88 7.87 12.91
C HIS A 107 9.11 6.85 12.07
N GLY A 108 9.82 6.16 11.20
CA GLY A 108 9.32 5.02 10.42
C GLY A 108 9.98 3.73 10.85
N LEU A 109 9.19 2.72 11.16
CA LEU A 109 9.65 1.35 11.35
C LEU A 109 9.20 0.52 10.17
N ARG A 110 10.14 -0.09 9.47
CA ARG A 110 9.88 -1.02 8.38
C ARG A 110 10.38 -2.40 8.71
N ALA A 111 9.53 -3.41 8.57
CA ALA A 111 9.95 -4.80 8.52
C ALA A 111 9.82 -5.31 7.08
N ALA A 112 10.87 -5.97 6.57
CA ALA A 112 10.93 -6.46 5.21
C ALA A 112 11.58 -7.84 5.16
N ILE A 113 11.27 -8.60 4.10
CA ILE A 113 11.94 -9.87 3.79
C ILE A 113 12.81 -9.72 2.55
N PRO A 114 14.00 -10.35 2.50
CA PRO A 114 14.83 -10.38 1.30
C PRO A 114 14.24 -11.35 0.28
N VAL A 115 14.06 -10.89 -0.95
CA VAL A 115 13.56 -11.71 -2.07
C VAL A 115 14.29 -11.31 -3.35
N GLY A 116 15.04 -12.24 -3.94
CA GLY A 116 15.68 -12.04 -5.25
C GLY A 116 16.57 -10.80 -5.34
N GLY A 117 17.38 -10.53 -4.32
CA GLY A 117 18.28 -9.36 -4.26
C GLY A 117 17.59 -8.02 -3.94
N ARG A 118 16.31 -8.07 -3.55
CA ARG A 118 15.52 -6.90 -3.11
C ARG A 118 14.91 -7.18 -1.74
N THR A 119 14.35 -6.16 -1.12
CA THR A 119 13.53 -6.30 0.09
C THR A 119 12.08 -6.00 -0.24
N LEU A 120 11.17 -6.84 0.24
CA LEU A 120 9.73 -6.62 0.16
C LEU A 120 9.20 -6.26 1.55
N PRO A 121 8.62 -5.07 1.73
CA PRO A 121 8.06 -4.68 3.01
C PRO A 121 6.85 -5.55 3.36
N ILE A 122 6.85 -6.05 4.59
CA ILE A 122 5.74 -6.81 5.18
C ILE A 122 5.01 -6.02 6.26
N LEU A 123 5.62 -4.94 6.74
CA LEU A 123 5.03 -3.99 7.68
C LEU A 123 5.71 -2.64 7.56
N ASP A 124 4.92 -1.58 7.50
CA ASP A 124 5.37 -0.20 7.68
C ASP A 124 4.52 0.46 8.78
N MET A 125 5.18 1.08 9.75
CA MET A 125 4.54 1.84 10.82
C MET A 125 5.19 3.21 10.96
N VAL A 126 4.40 4.20 11.33
CA VAL A 126 4.86 5.57 11.57
C VAL A 126 4.48 5.96 12.99
N PHE A 127 5.43 6.52 13.71
CA PHE A 127 5.30 6.98 15.09
C PHE A 127 5.69 8.45 15.22
N PRO A 128 5.01 9.20 16.11
CA PRO A 128 5.44 10.53 16.51
C PRO A 128 6.68 10.48 17.40
#